data_7ca5f00205f6bb474aeb45b7ec0810c1
#
_entry.id   7ca5f00205f6bb474aeb45b7ec0810c1
#
_cell.length_a   1.000
_cell.length_b   1.000
_cell.length_c   1.000
_cell.angle_alpha   90.00
_cell.angle_beta   90.00
_cell.angle_gamma   90.00
#
_symmetry.space_group_name_H-M   'P 1'
#
loop_
_entity.id
_entity.type
_entity.pdbx_description
1 polymer ?
#
loop_
_entity_poly.entity_id
_entity_poly.type
_entity_poly.pdbx_seq_one_letter_code
_entity_poly.pdbx_strand_id
1 'polypeptide(L)'
;MMMNLPQSPQLNINDLQRIFDKTTECYKLFWFRAILSRVGDGKQRMTYNELLCRMMADAYYMVNEYHLNLGPNDSLEKIVKIVFEQTGVKSSENTDKIYNMLLDYNTKEIARLKGALINYVPYHLQSCFLHDKTLAEFPTGSAEKINELNQQERLLYYYGEYMRYRTEIIIQDDWFAYLSENSEILEGWVQYKLIDYLQRRNPTIPGIPNKISAPEKRKLEEANRFWRAVVDRAEITDCYTGKVFNKDSFEQLGQLEIDHFIPWSFIASDEIWNLTPTFKQVNINKSNDLPDMDIDLKK
;
A
#
# COMPACT_ATOMS: atom_id res chain seq x y z
N MET A 1 3.92 12.84 -17.29
CA MET A 1 4.79 13.84 -16.66
C MET A 1 5.98 13.11 -16.06
N MET A 2 7.21 13.37 -16.50
CA MET A 2 8.39 12.80 -15.85
C MET A 2 8.64 13.61 -14.57
N MET A 3 8.55 12.97 -13.42
CA MET A 3 9.03 13.56 -12.17
C MET A 3 10.55 13.50 -12.18
N ASN A 4 11.20 14.66 -12.10
CA ASN A 4 12.66 14.71 -11.96
C ASN A 4 13.01 14.58 -10.48
N LEU A 5 13.77 13.54 -10.12
CA LEU A 5 14.31 13.40 -8.78
C LEU A 5 15.42 14.44 -8.52
N PRO A 6 15.68 14.82 -7.25
CA PRO A 6 16.78 15.69 -6.89
C PRO A 6 18.10 15.21 -7.48
N GLN A 7 18.89 16.11 -8.03
CA GLN A 7 20.17 15.75 -8.65
C GLN A 7 21.27 15.61 -7.61
N SER A 8 22.26 14.78 -7.91
CA SER A 8 23.47 14.60 -7.10
C SER A 8 24.71 14.73 -7.98
N PRO A 9 25.76 15.43 -7.54
CA PRO A 9 27.00 15.52 -8.30
C PRO A 9 27.82 14.18 -8.29
N GLN A 10 27.59 13.31 -7.29
CA GLN A 10 28.31 12.05 -7.12
C GLN A 10 27.60 10.85 -7.74
N LEU A 11 26.27 10.94 -7.91
CA LEU A 11 25.44 9.81 -8.31
C LEU A 11 24.77 10.03 -9.66
N ASN A 12 24.62 8.96 -10.45
CA ASN A 12 23.81 8.99 -11.66
C ASN A 12 22.34 8.78 -11.33
N ILE A 13 21.64 9.85 -11.01
CA ILE A 13 20.21 9.80 -10.63
C ILE A 13 19.32 9.31 -11.79
N ASN A 14 19.77 9.39 -13.03
CA ASN A 14 19.03 8.87 -14.17
C ASN A 14 18.85 7.34 -14.07
N ASP A 15 19.82 6.61 -13.53
CA ASP A 15 19.70 5.17 -13.33
C ASP A 15 18.63 4.86 -12.27
N LEU A 16 18.58 5.63 -11.17
CA LEU A 16 17.52 5.53 -10.17
C LEU A 16 16.14 5.84 -10.77
N GLN A 17 16.01 6.88 -11.57
CA GLN A 17 14.73 7.23 -12.20
C GLN A 17 14.17 6.11 -13.07
N ARG A 18 15.02 5.26 -13.62
CA ARG A 18 14.67 4.18 -14.54
C ARG A 18 14.33 2.85 -13.87
N ILE A 19 14.47 2.71 -12.54
CA ILE A 19 14.23 1.43 -11.85
C ILE A 19 12.83 0.87 -12.08
N PHE A 20 11.84 1.74 -12.37
CA PHE A 20 10.44 1.38 -12.61
C PHE A 20 10.02 1.42 -14.09
N ASP A 21 10.92 1.69 -15.04
CA ASP A 21 10.56 1.76 -16.47
C ASP A 21 10.04 0.42 -17.02
N LYS A 22 10.56 -0.68 -16.47
CA LYS A 22 10.12 -2.05 -16.80
C LYS A 22 9.56 -2.72 -15.56
N THR A 23 8.29 -2.47 -15.26
CA THR A 23 7.57 -3.04 -14.12
C THR A 23 6.47 -3.99 -14.62
N THR A 24 6.81 -5.29 -14.73
CA THR A 24 5.85 -6.33 -15.09
C THR A 24 4.98 -6.69 -13.89
N GLU A 25 5.59 -6.85 -12.71
CA GLU A 25 4.95 -7.15 -11.44
C GLU A 25 5.29 -6.06 -10.40
N CYS A 26 4.53 -5.98 -9.32
CA CYS A 26 4.66 -4.94 -8.30
C CYS A 26 5.97 -4.98 -7.47
N TYR A 27 6.75 -6.06 -7.57
CA TYR A 27 7.85 -6.38 -6.66
C TYR A 27 8.91 -5.29 -6.53
N LYS A 28 9.32 -4.65 -7.63
CA LYS A 28 10.31 -3.56 -7.60
C LYS A 28 9.82 -2.36 -6.78
N LEU A 29 8.52 -2.05 -6.89
CA LEU A 29 7.89 -0.95 -6.16
C LEU A 29 7.91 -1.20 -4.66
N PHE A 30 7.47 -2.38 -4.23
CA PHE A 30 7.44 -2.74 -2.83
C PHE A 30 8.84 -2.95 -2.24
N TRP A 31 9.78 -3.53 -3.01
CA TRP A 31 11.15 -3.72 -2.56
C TRP A 31 11.86 -2.39 -2.33
N PHE A 32 11.76 -1.47 -3.27
CA PHE A 32 12.38 -0.16 -3.12
C PHE A 32 11.71 0.65 -2.00
N ARG A 33 10.39 0.56 -1.85
CA ARG A 33 9.68 1.16 -0.73
C ARG A 33 10.14 0.58 0.62
N ALA A 34 10.34 -0.73 0.70
CA ALA A 34 10.90 -1.38 1.88
C ALA A 34 12.31 -0.87 2.19
N ILE A 35 13.16 -0.70 1.18
CA ILE A 35 14.49 -0.09 1.35
C ILE A 35 14.36 1.32 1.92
N LEU A 36 13.54 2.19 1.33
CA LEU A 36 13.35 3.56 1.81
C LEU A 36 12.89 3.60 3.26
N SER A 37 11.92 2.77 3.64
CA SER A 37 11.47 2.65 5.03
C SER A 37 12.61 2.29 5.98
N ARG A 38 13.49 1.34 5.62
CA ARG A 38 14.62 0.95 6.47
C ARG A 38 15.73 2.02 6.52
N VAL A 39 15.97 2.69 5.40
CA VAL A 39 16.89 3.85 5.36
C VAL A 39 16.35 4.98 6.23
N GLY A 40 15.05 5.25 6.22
CA GLY A 40 14.40 6.20 7.13
C GLY A 40 14.60 5.87 8.61
N ASP A 41 14.70 4.57 8.95
CA ASP A 41 15.09 4.11 10.30
C ASP A 41 16.60 4.19 10.59
N GLY A 42 17.40 4.76 9.69
CA GLY A 42 18.85 4.86 9.81
C GLY A 42 19.61 3.56 9.52
N LYS A 43 18.96 2.56 8.92
CA LYS A 43 19.58 1.26 8.61
C LYS A 43 20.18 1.26 7.20
N GLN A 44 21.50 1.08 7.13
CA GLN A 44 22.24 0.91 5.89
C GLN A 44 22.33 -0.56 5.46
N ARG A 45 22.24 -1.49 6.43
CA ARG A 45 22.25 -2.94 6.22
C ARG A 45 20.89 -3.52 6.55
N MET A 46 20.39 -4.42 5.72
CA MET A 46 19.11 -5.08 5.91
C MET A 46 19.08 -6.44 5.24
N THR A 47 18.44 -7.39 5.89
CA THR A 47 18.30 -8.75 5.34
C THR A 47 17.18 -8.82 4.33
N TYR A 48 17.23 -9.82 3.43
CA TYR A 48 16.10 -10.12 2.54
C TYR A 48 14.81 -10.40 3.32
N ASN A 49 14.89 -11.06 4.48
CA ASN A 49 13.70 -11.31 5.29
C ASN A 49 13.08 -10.04 5.82
N GLU A 50 13.86 -9.08 6.31
CA GLU A 50 13.36 -7.77 6.75
C GLU A 50 12.62 -7.04 5.62
N LEU A 51 13.23 -7.02 4.42
CA LEU A 51 12.63 -6.37 3.25
C LEU A 51 11.34 -7.07 2.79
N LEU A 52 11.34 -8.40 2.73
CA LEU A 52 10.15 -9.17 2.38
C LEU A 52 9.02 -8.98 3.40
N CYS A 53 9.32 -8.99 4.69
CA CYS A 53 8.33 -8.73 5.72
C CYS A 53 7.75 -7.30 5.61
N ARG A 54 8.58 -6.32 5.27
CA ARG A 54 8.10 -4.96 5.02
C ARG A 54 7.22 -4.88 3.77
N MET A 55 7.60 -5.51 2.66
CA MET A 55 6.75 -5.62 1.47
C MET A 55 5.39 -6.22 1.79
N MET A 56 5.36 -7.29 2.58
CA MET A 56 4.13 -7.95 3.00
C MET A 56 3.26 -7.04 3.87
N ALA A 57 3.85 -6.33 4.84
CA ALA A 57 3.15 -5.39 5.70
C ALA A 57 2.58 -4.21 4.91
N ASP A 58 3.33 -3.67 3.96
CA ASP A 58 2.90 -2.56 3.10
C ASP A 58 1.75 -2.96 2.15
N ALA A 59 1.72 -4.23 1.71
CA ALA A 59 0.66 -4.74 0.85
C ALA A 59 -0.58 -5.22 1.61
N TYR A 60 -0.48 -5.39 2.93
CA TYR A 60 -1.45 -6.12 3.74
C TYR A 60 -2.86 -5.51 3.71
N TYR A 61 -2.95 -4.19 3.91
CA TYR A 61 -4.23 -3.47 3.93
C TYR A 61 -4.92 -3.52 2.56
N MET A 62 -4.25 -3.10 1.52
CA MET A 62 -4.83 -2.99 0.18
C MET A 62 -5.30 -4.33 -0.40
N VAL A 63 -4.60 -5.41 -0.05
CA VAL A 63 -4.95 -6.76 -0.53
C VAL A 63 -6.10 -7.35 0.26
N ASN A 64 -6.09 -7.23 1.59
CA ASN A 64 -7.07 -7.92 2.43
C ASN A 64 -8.35 -7.11 2.66
N GLU A 65 -8.29 -5.77 2.59
CA GLU A 65 -9.46 -4.90 2.75
C GLU A 65 -10.18 -4.65 1.41
N TYR A 66 -9.41 -4.30 0.37
CA TYR A 66 -9.98 -3.90 -0.93
C TYR A 66 -9.75 -4.92 -2.04
N HIS A 67 -9.12 -6.05 -1.73
CA HIS A 67 -8.84 -7.11 -2.70
C HIS A 67 -8.13 -6.62 -3.97
N LEU A 68 -7.24 -5.62 -3.81
CA LEU A 68 -6.51 -5.10 -4.95
C LEU A 68 -5.64 -6.19 -5.57
N ASN A 69 -5.72 -6.30 -6.89
CA ASN A 69 -4.89 -7.20 -7.67
C ASN A 69 -3.50 -6.58 -7.84
N LEU A 70 -2.46 -7.29 -7.38
CA LEU A 70 -1.06 -6.88 -7.51
C LEU A 70 -0.41 -7.40 -8.80
N GLY A 71 -1.03 -8.38 -9.47
CA GLY A 71 -0.56 -8.99 -10.70
C GLY A 71 -1.12 -10.40 -10.90
N PRO A 72 -1.16 -10.93 -12.12
CA PRO A 72 -1.87 -12.18 -12.42
C PRO A 72 -1.25 -13.42 -11.74
N ASN A 73 0.05 -13.38 -11.45
CA ASN A 73 0.79 -14.47 -10.80
C ASN A 73 1.56 -13.98 -9.57
N ASP A 74 1.08 -12.91 -8.95
CA ASP A 74 1.80 -12.24 -7.90
C ASP A 74 1.94 -13.11 -6.63
N SER A 75 3.19 -13.39 -6.24
CA SER A 75 3.49 -14.19 -5.04
C SER A 75 3.32 -13.38 -3.77
N LEU A 76 3.50 -12.05 -3.80
CA LEU A 76 3.31 -11.17 -2.65
C LEU A 76 1.84 -11.13 -2.26
N GLU A 77 0.92 -10.98 -3.23
CA GLU A 77 -0.52 -11.06 -3.00
C GLU A 77 -0.93 -12.38 -2.35
N LYS A 78 -0.41 -13.51 -2.87
CA LYS A 78 -0.69 -14.85 -2.32
C LYS A 78 -0.22 -14.99 -0.87
N ILE A 79 1.02 -14.54 -0.57
CA ILE A 79 1.57 -14.61 0.79
C ILE A 79 0.70 -13.79 1.75
N VAL A 80 0.35 -12.58 1.37
CA VAL A 80 -0.44 -11.66 2.21
C VAL A 80 -1.81 -12.24 2.55
N LYS A 81 -2.50 -12.85 1.59
CA LYS A 81 -3.78 -13.54 1.80
C LYS A 81 -3.64 -14.74 2.75
N ILE A 82 -2.62 -15.57 2.56
CA ILE A 82 -2.33 -16.71 3.44
C ILE A 82 -2.06 -16.25 4.88
N VAL A 83 -1.26 -15.20 5.05
CA VAL A 83 -0.99 -14.64 6.38
C VAL A 83 -2.28 -14.15 7.03
N PHE A 84 -3.12 -13.44 6.31
CA PHE A 84 -4.41 -12.96 6.81
C PHE A 84 -5.30 -14.12 7.28
N GLU A 85 -5.46 -15.13 6.45
CA GLU A 85 -6.27 -16.33 6.76
C GLU A 85 -5.75 -17.10 7.97
N GLN A 86 -4.41 -17.25 8.08
CA GLN A 86 -3.80 -18.04 9.14
C GLN A 86 -3.68 -17.32 10.47
N THR A 87 -3.54 -15.99 10.46
CA THR A 87 -3.32 -15.20 11.70
C THR A 87 -4.58 -14.53 12.22
N GLY A 88 -5.55 -14.23 11.36
CA GLY A 88 -6.74 -13.46 11.69
C GLY A 88 -6.44 -12.00 12.09
N VAL A 89 -5.23 -11.49 11.84
CA VAL A 89 -4.87 -10.09 12.11
C VAL A 89 -5.70 -9.18 11.21
N LYS A 90 -6.33 -8.16 11.79
CA LYS A 90 -7.19 -7.23 11.04
C LYS A 90 -6.41 -6.56 9.90
N SER A 91 -7.06 -6.41 8.75
CA SER A 91 -6.50 -5.71 7.58
C SER A 91 -6.03 -4.29 7.91
N SER A 92 -6.79 -3.59 8.76
CA SER A 92 -6.54 -2.21 9.22
C SER A 92 -5.58 -2.10 10.41
N GLU A 93 -4.90 -3.18 10.82
CA GLU A 93 -3.89 -3.11 11.88
C GLU A 93 -2.72 -2.24 11.44
N ASN A 94 -2.03 -1.63 12.39
CA ASN A 94 -0.86 -0.78 12.13
C ASN A 94 0.22 -1.55 11.36
N THR A 95 0.76 -0.95 10.30
CA THR A 95 1.72 -1.58 9.39
C THR A 95 2.99 -2.04 10.11
N ASP A 96 3.49 -1.30 11.10
CA ASP A 96 4.69 -1.68 11.84
C ASP A 96 4.43 -2.85 12.80
N LYS A 97 3.22 -2.96 13.35
CA LYS A 97 2.83 -4.14 14.14
C LYS A 97 2.74 -5.37 13.25
N ILE A 98 2.15 -5.25 12.05
CA ILE A 98 2.13 -6.33 11.06
C ILE A 98 3.55 -6.73 10.68
N TYR A 99 4.42 -5.77 10.38
CA TYR A 99 5.82 -6.00 10.07
C TYR A 99 6.54 -6.79 11.18
N ASN A 100 6.43 -6.34 12.42
CA ASN A 100 7.06 -7.00 13.57
C ASN A 100 6.55 -8.43 13.78
N MET A 101 5.25 -8.66 13.63
CA MET A 101 4.66 -10.00 13.67
C MET A 101 5.25 -10.90 12.57
N LEU A 102 5.40 -10.38 11.35
CA LEU A 102 5.91 -11.13 10.19
C LEU A 102 7.39 -11.51 10.28
N LEU A 103 8.19 -10.80 11.07
CA LEU A 103 9.60 -11.16 11.32
C LEU A 103 9.72 -12.52 12.00
N ASP A 104 8.81 -12.82 12.93
CA ASP A 104 8.79 -14.05 13.72
C ASP A 104 7.87 -15.12 13.11
N TYR A 105 6.93 -14.72 12.24
CA TYR A 105 5.94 -15.62 11.65
C TYR A 105 6.42 -16.20 10.31
N ASN A 106 6.72 -17.50 10.30
CA ASN A 106 7.22 -18.16 9.09
C ASN A 106 6.79 -19.64 9.02
N THR A 107 5.77 -19.93 8.22
CA THR A 107 5.36 -21.30 7.91
C THR A 107 6.12 -21.86 6.71
N LYS A 108 6.09 -23.19 6.49
CA LYS A 108 6.74 -23.82 5.32
C LYS A 108 6.22 -23.25 4.00
N GLU A 109 4.93 -22.94 3.92
CA GLU A 109 4.30 -22.40 2.73
C GLU A 109 4.77 -20.96 2.46
N ILE A 110 4.76 -20.10 3.49
CA ILE A 110 5.26 -18.73 3.41
C ILE A 110 6.74 -18.72 3.02
N ALA A 111 7.55 -19.57 3.63
CA ALA A 111 8.97 -19.71 3.28
C ALA A 111 9.17 -20.08 1.80
N ARG A 112 8.36 -21.00 1.26
CA ARG A 112 8.43 -21.37 -0.16
C ARG A 112 8.11 -20.19 -1.08
N LEU A 113 7.06 -19.43 -0.78
CA LEU A 113 6.65 -18.26 -1.57
C LEU A 113 7.65 -17.10 -1.45
N LYS A 114 8.16 -16.82 -0.24
CA LYS A 114 9.26 -15.87 -0.06
C LYS A 114 10.48 -16.27 -0.90
N GLY A 115 10.75 -17.57 -1.03
CA GLY A 115 11.84 -18.10 -1.87
C GLY A 115 11.72 -17.70 -3.35
N ALA A 116 10.51 -17.64 -3.88
CA ALA A 116 10.29 -17.19 -5.25
C ALA A 116 10.64 -15.70 -5.43
N LEU A 117 10.33 -14.86 -4.43
CA LEU A 117 10.61 -13.43 -4.49
C LEU A 117 12.10 -13.12 -4.44
N ILE A 118 12.87 -13.76 -3.56
CA ILE A 118 14.31 -13.51 -3.43
C ILE A 118 15.13 -13.96 -4.64
N ASN A 119 14.60 -14.82 -5.49
CA ASN A 119 15.31 -15.25 -6.70
C ASN A 119 15.37 -14.15 -7.76
N TYR A 120 14.49 -13.18 -7.73
CA TYR A 120 14.36 -12.18 -8.79
C TYR A 120 14.51 -10.74 -8.28
N VAL A 121 13.73 -10.35 -7.27
CA VAL A 121 13.54 -8.94 -6.88
C VAL A 121 14.83 -8.22 -6.52
N PRO A 122 15.73 -8.79 -5.67
CA PRO A 122 16.94 -8.10 -5.27
C PRO A 122 17.87 -7.76 -6.43
N TYR A 123 17.84 -8.55 -7.49
CA TYR A 123 18.73 -8.40 -8.64
C TYR A 123 18.10 -7.55 -9.73
N HIS A 124 16.80 -7.78 -10.02
CA HIS A 124 16.11 -7.05 -11.07
C HIS A 124 15.89 -5.57 -10.76
N LEU A 125 15.84 -5.17 -9.49
CA LEU A 125 15.78 -3.75 -9.14
C LEU A 125 17.02 -3.02 -9.67
N GLN A 126 18.19 -3.63 -9.55
CA GLN A 126 19.48 -3.00 -9.91
C GLN A 126 19.82 -3.08 -11.40
N SER A 127 18.96 -3.68 -12.22
CA SER A 127 19.25 -3.88 -13.65
C SER A 127 19.56 -2.60 -14.43
N CYS A 128 19.03 -1.45 -13.99
CA CYS A 128 19.29 -0.15 -14.63
C CYS A 128 20.67 0.44 -14.28
N PHE A 129 21.32 -0.03 -13.19
CA PHE A 129 22.66 0.37 -12.79
C PHE A 129 23.74 -0.47 -13.46
N LEU A 130 23.35 -1.59 -14.11
CA LEU A 130 24.30 -2.46 -14.80
C LEU A 130 24.52 -1.97 -16.22
N HIS A 131 25.78 -1.71 -16.56
CA HIS A 131 26.17 -1.33 -17.92
C HIS A 131 26.25 -2.56 -18.84
N ASP A 132 26.53 -3.74 -18.29
CA ASP A 132 26.47 -5.00 -18.99
C ASP A 132 25.04 -5.58 -18.97
N LYS A 133 24.39 -5.59 -20.12
CA LYS A 133 23.02 -6.11 -20.28
C LYS A 133 22.91 -7.60 -19.98
N THR A 134 23.98 -8.37 -20.14
CA THR A 134 23.96 -9.82 -19.85
C THR A 134 23.77 -10.10 -18.38
N LEU A 135 24.31 -9.24 -17.49
CA LEU A 135 24.11 -9.34 -16.05
C LEU A 135 22.68 -8.98 -15.60
N ALA A 136 21.94 -8.18 -16.39
CA ALA A 136 20.57 -7.80 -16.10
C ALA A 136 19.55 -8.93 -16.34
N GLU A 137 19.91 -9.96 -17.09
CA GLU A 137 19.03 -11.06 -17.52
C GLU A 137 19.05 -12.27 -16.57
N PHE A 138 19.81 -12.24 -15.51
CA PHE A 138 19.98 -13.39 -14.63
C PHE A 138 18.85 -13.59 -13.62
N PRO A 139 18.18 -14.74 -13.64
CA PRO A 139 16.99 -14.98 -12.84
C PRO A 139 17.20 -15.60 -11.47
N THR A 140 18.43 -16.03 -11.08
CA THR A 140 18.59 -16.84 -9.88
C THR A 140 19.60 -16.27 -8.90
N GLY A 141 19.19 -16.13 -7.63
CA GLY A 141 20.07 -15.84 -6.53
C GLY A 141 21.01 -17.03 -6.25
N SER A 142 22.29 -16.81 -6.41
CA SER A 142 23.35 -17.74 -6.03
C SER A 142 24.56 -16.97 -5.51
N ALA A 143 25.45 -17.66 -4.80
CA ALA A 143 26.70 -17.06 -4.33
C ALA A 143 27.56 -16.53 -5.50
N GLU A 144 27.61 -17.27 -6.62
CA GLU A 144 28.35 -16.87 -7.83
C GLU A 144 27.80 -15.55 -8.39
N LYS A 145 26.46 -15.45 -8.48
CA LYS A 145 25.80 -14.24 -8.98
C LYS A 145 26.04 -13.01 -8.11
N ILE A 146 25.96 -13.18 -6.80
CA ILE A 146 26.26 -12.12 -5.85
C ILE A 146 27.72 -11.65 -6.02
N ASN A 147 28.67 -12.59 -6.18
CA ASN A 147 30.08 -12.25 -6.37
C ASN A 147 30.30 -11.46 -7.67
N GLU A 148 29.65 -11.85 -8.78
CA GLU A 148 29.71 -11.12 -10.04
C GLU A 148 29.12 -9.71 -9.92
N LEU A 149 27.96 -9.58 -9.28
CA LEU A 149 27.30 -8.28 -9.07
C LEU A 149 28.13 -7.36 -8.18
N ASN A 150 28.72 -7.89 -7.11
CA ASN A 150 29.56 -7.08 -6.20
C ASN A 150 30.86 -6.57 -6.86
N GLN A 151 31.23 -7.09 -8.02
CA GLN A 151 32.35 -6.55 -8.83
C GLN A 151 31.94 -5.36 -9.69
N GLN A 152 30.63 -5.09 -9.82
CA GLN A 152 30.16 -3.96 -10.60
C GLN A 152 30.31 -2.65 -9.83
N GLU A 153 30.74 -1.60 -10.52
CA GLU A 153 30.78 -0.26 -9.97
C GLU A 153 29.36 0.35 -9.98
N ARG A 154 29.08 1.20 -9.00
CA ARG A 154 27.93 2.10 -8.96
C ARG A 154 26.54 1.45 -8.77
N LEU A 155 26.48 0.26 -8.18
CA LEU A 155 25.21 -0.33 -7.75
C LEU A 155 24.57 0.53 -6.65
N LEU A 156 23.24 0.43 -6.51
CA LEU A 156 22.51 1.02 -5.39
C LEU A 156 22.93 0.38 -4.06
N TYR A 157 23.12 -0.94 -4.05
CA TYR A 157 23.55 -1.72 -2.91
C TYR A 157 24.42 -2.91 -3.35
N TYR A 158 25.29 -3.33 -2.46
CA TYR A 158 26.02 -4.58 -2.56
C TYR A 158 25.34 -5.67 -1.74
N TYR A 159 25.77 -6.90 -1.96
CA TYR A 159 25.26 -8.08 -1.27
C TYR A 159 26.33 -8.62 -0.32
N GLY A 160 25.88 -9.03 0.89
CA GLY A 160 26.66 -9.87 1.79
C GLY A 160 26.79 -11.30 1.28
N GLU A 161 27.28 -12.19 2.12
CA GLU A 161 27.31 -13.63 1.83
C GLU A 161 25.92 -14.16 1.52
N TYR A 162 25.80 -15.03 0.50
CA TYR A 162 24.53 -15.63 0.14
C TYR A 162 24.06 -16.64 1.18
N MET A 163 23.05 -16.26 1.94
CA MET A 163 22.45 -17.05 3.02
C MET A 163 20.91 -17.14 2.86
N ARG A 164 20.40 -17.15 1.62
CA ARG A 164 18.95 -17.12 1.30
C ARG A 164 18.28 -15.92 1.96
N TYR A 165 17.34 -16.14 2.90
CA TYR A 165 16.59 -15.04 3.58
C TYR A 165 17.46 -14.18 4.49
N ARG A 166 18.60 -14.71 4.95
CA ARG A 166 19.57 -13.99 5.80
C ARG A 166 20.59 -13.21 4.98
N THR A 167 20.58 -13.35 3.65
CA THR A 167 21.43 -12.53 2.78
C THR A 167 21.14 -11.06 3.08
N GLU A 168 22.18 -10.29 3.35
CA GLU A 168 22.09 -8.86 3.55
C GLU A 168 22.27 -8.12 2.24
N ILE A 169 21.59 -6.98 2.10
CA ILE A 169 22.00 -5.91 1.21
C ILE A 169 22.64 -4.79 2.02
N ILE A 170 23.58 -4.11 1.43
CA ILE A 170 24.36 -3.03 2.04
C ILE A 170 24.26 -1.84 1.09
N ILE A 171 23.50 -0.83 1.47
CA ILE A 171 23.36 0.39 0.67
C ILE A 171 24.71 1.09 0.63
N GLN A 172 25.18 1.51 -0.55
CA GLN A 172 26.42 2.27 -0.67
C GLN A 172 26.32 3.62 0.06
N ASP A 173 27.41 4.11 0.60
CA ASP A 173 27.44 5.30 1.45
C ASP A 173 26.83 6.54 0.77
N ASP A 174 27.21 6.82 -0.48
CA ASP A 174 26.67 7.94 -1.24
C ASP A 174 25.18 7.79 -1.54
N TRP A 175 24.73 6.55 -1.83
CA TRP A 175 23.32 6.25 -2.00
C TRP A 175 22.56 6.32 -0.68
N PHE A 176 23.15 5.86 0.41
CA PHE A 176 22.50 5.95 1.73
C PHE A 176 22.28 7.40 2.14
N ALA A 177 23.28 8.26 1.98
CA ALA A 177 23.16 9.69 2.22
C ALA A 177 22.06 10.30 1.35
N TYR A 178 22.09 10.05 0.03
CA TYR A 178 21.10 10.56 -0.91
C TYR A 178 19.67 10.11 -0.58
N LEU A 179 19.47 8.82 -0.31
CA LEU A 179 18.15 8.28 0.02
C LEU A 179 17.61 8.86 1.33
N SER A 180 18.49 9.05 2.34
CA SER A 180 18.12 9.63 3.63
C SER A 180 17.72 11.11 3.49
N GLU A 181 18.52 11.90 2.79
CA GLU A 181 18.28 13.34 2.59
C GLU A 181 17.04 13.63 1.76
N ASN A 182 16.69 12.74 0.83
CA ASN A 182 15.56 12.92 -0.09
C ASN A 182 14.39 11.97 0.20
N SER A 183 14.30 11.40 1.39
CA SER A 183 13.34 10.34 1.74
C SER A 183 11.90 10.71 1.40
N GLU A 184 11.41 11.88 1.81
CA GLU A 184 10.03 12.34 1.56
C GLU A 184 9.71 12.44 0.05
N ILE A 185 10.64 12.98 -0.75
CA ILE A 185 10.46 13.11 -2.21
C ILE A 185 10.44 11.73 -2.85
N LEU A 186 11.34 10.84 -2.43
CA LEU A 186 11.44 9.49 -2.96
C LEU A 186 10.24 8.63 -2.56
N GLU A 187 9.75 8.75 -1.34
CA GLU A 187 8.52 8.09 -0.90
C GLU A 187 7.32 8.56 -1.73
N GLY A 188 7.15 9.87 -1.92
CA GLY A 188 6.11 10.42 -2.78
C GLY A 188 6.21 9.93 -4.22
N TRP A 189 7.43 9.85 -4.77
CA TRP A 189 7.66 9.31 -6.10
C TRP A 189 7.29 7.83 -6.22
N VAL A 190 7.72 6.98 -5.27
CA VAL A 190 7.38 5.56 -5.26
C VAL A 190 5.89 5.36 -5.06
N GLN A 191 5.26 6.14 -4.18
CA GLN A 191 3.81 6.08 -3.97
C GLN A 191 3.05 6.45 -5.25
N TYR A 192 3.47 7.50 -5.96
CA TYR A 192 2.88 7.84 -7.26
C TYR A 192 3.01 6.70 -8.28
N LYS A 193 4.20 6.07 -8.37
CA LYS A 193 4.44 4.93 -9.26
C LYS A 193 3.62 3.71 -8.88
N LEU A 194 3.43 3.47 -7.58
CA LEU A 194 2.59 2.39 -7.07
C LEU A 194 1.11 2.64 -7.39
N ILE A 195 0.61 3.85 -7.21
CA ILE A 195 -0.77 4.24 -7.57
C ILE A 195 -1.00 4.01 -9.06
N ASP A 196 -0.11 4.51 -9.92
CA ASP A 196 -0.21 4.36 -11.38
C ASP A 196 -0.20 2.86 -11.78
N TYR A 197 0.66 2.05 -11.17
CA TYR A 197 0.69 0.60 -11.37
C TYR A 197 -0.63 -0.06 -10.95
N LEU A 198 -1.08 0.19 -9.72
CA LEU A 198 -2.29 -0.41 -9.17
C LEU A 198 -3.55 0.02 -9.94
N GLN A 199 -3.65 1.28 -10.37
CA GLN A 199 -4.78 1.77 -11.15
C GLN A 199 -4.91 1.02 -12.49
N ARG A 200 -3.79 0.73 -13.15
CA ARG A 200 -3.79 -0.07 -14.39
C ARG A 200 -4.19 -1.54 -14.16
N ARG A 201 -3.87 -2.09 -12.99
CA ARG A 201 -4.22 -3.47 -12.61
C ARG A 201 -5.67 -3.60 -12.11
N ASN A 202 -6.23 -2.52 -11.60
CA ASN A 202 -7.56 -2.44 -11.00
C ASN A 202 -8.39 -1.32 -11.63
N PRO A 203 -8.67 -1.38 -12.95
CA PRO A 203 -9.28 -0.25 -13.68
C PRO A 203 -10.70 0.08 -13.22
N THR A 204 -11.41 -0.88 -12.62
CA THR A 204 -12.79 -0.72 -12.13
C THR A 204 -12.87 -0.28 -10.67
N ILE A 205 -11.73 -0.21 -9.97
CA ILE A 205 -11.72 0.18 -8.55
C ILE A 205 -11.38 1.67 -8.44
N PRO A 206 -12.32 2.51 -7.95
CA PRO A 206 -12.07 3.93 -7.76
C PRO A 206 -11.22 4.20 -6.52
N GLY A 207 -10.61 5.38 -6.45
CA GLY A 207 -9.96 5.87 -5.22
C GLY A 207 -8.73 5.06 -4.77
N ILE A 208 -7.96 4.49 -5.67
CA ILE A 208 -6.73 3.72 -5.36
C ILE A 208 -5.83 4.44 -4.33
N PRO A 209 -5.58 5.78 -4.43
CA PRO A 209 -4.74 6.47 -3.44
C PRO A 209 -5.17 6.27 -1.98
N ASN A 210 -6.47 6.21 -1.72
CA ASN A 210 -7.05 6.06 -0.38
C ASN A 210 -7.10 4.58 0.09
N LYS A 211 -6.74 3.64 -0.77
CA LYS A 211 -6.81 2.19 -0.52
C LYS A 211 -5.45 1.54 -0.30
N ILE A 212 -4.38 2.32 -0.40
CA ILE A 212 -3.00 1.81 -0.26
C ILE A 212 -2.64 1.55 1.20
N SER A 213 -3.11 2.42 2.12
CA SER A 213 -2.82 2.32 3.55
C SER A 213 -4.07 2.60 4.37
N ALA A 214 -4.15 1.96 5.54
CA ALA A 214 -5.25 2.22 6.47
C ALA A 214 -5.21 3.68 6.94
N PRO A 215 -6.35 4.36 6.98
CA PRO A 215 -6.41 5.74 7.48
C PRO A 215 -6.12 5.75 8.99
N GLU A 216 -5.32 6.69 9.44
CA GLU A 216 -5.02 6.85 10.87
C GLU A 216 -6.27 7.21 11.69
N LYS A 217 -7.13 8.07 11.15
CA LYS A 217 -8.44 8.45 11.72
C LYS A 217 -9.41 8.80 10.61
N ARG A 218 -10.68 8.40 10.77
CA ARG A 218 -11.77 8.91 9.93
C ARG A 218 -12.12 10.33 10.36
N LYS A 219 -12.24 11.24 9.41
CA LYS A 219 -12.52 12.67 9.66
C LYS A 219 -14.04 12.97 9.60
N LEU A 220 -14.84 12.27 10.39
CA LEU A 220 -16.30 12.44 10.42
C LEU A 220 -16.80 13.57 11.34
N GLU A 221 -15.93 14.15 12.18
CA GLU A 221 -16.33 15.19 13.15
C GLU A 221 -16.88 16.45 12.48
N GLU A 222 -16.29 16.85 11.36
CA GLU A 222 -16.71 18.02 10.61
C GLU A 222 -18.09 17.79 9.94
N ALA A 223 -18.26 16.63 9.30
CA ALA A 223 -19.53 16.24 8.71
C ALA A 223 -20.64 16.10 9.76
N ASN A 224 -20.33 15.50 10.93
CA ASN A 224 -21.29 15.42 12.04
C ASN A 224 -21.73 16.82 12.50
N ARG A 225 -20.81 17.77 12.65
CA ARG A 225 -21.12 19.13 13.05
C ARG A 225 -21.96 19.85 12.00
N PHE A 226 -21.61 19.70 10.74
CA PHE A 226 -22.34 20.27 9.61
C PHE A 226 -23.79 19.75 9.57
N TRP A 227 -23.97 18.43 9.51
CA TRP A 227 -25.29 17.84 9.35
C TRP A 227 -26.20 18.05 10.58
N ARG A 228 -25.65 18.04 11.80
CA ARG A 228 -26.44 18.42 12.99
C ARG A 228 -26.97 19.85 12.87
N ALA A 229 -26.12 20.78 12.46
CA ALA A 229 -26.52 22.17 12.28
C ALA A 229 -27.57 22.34 11.17
N VAL A 230 -27.56 21.50 10.12
CA VAL A 230 -28.57 21.50 9.04
C VAL A 230 -29.91 20.95 9.57
N VAL A 231 -29.89 19.79 10.23
CA VAL A 231 -31.09 19.16 10.82
C VAL A 231 -31.77 20.08 11.86
N ASP A 232 -30.97 20.83 12.64
CA ASP A 232 -31.50 21.77 13.64
C ASP A 232 -32.14 23.02 13.03
N ARG A 233 -31.83 23.40 11.77
CA ARG A 233 -32.24 24.66 11.14
C ARG A 233 -33.19 24.49 9.98
N ALA A 234 -33.25 23.30 9.40
CA ALA A 234 -34.09 23.02 8.24
C ALA A 234 -34.79 21.66 8.40
N GLU A 235 -36.00 21.62 7.94
CA GLU A 235 -36.76 20.36 7.83
C GLU A 235 -36.20 19.59 6.64
N ILE A 236 -35.38 18.57 6.92
CA ILE A 236 -34.84 17.65 5.92
C ILE A 236 -35.27 16.23 6.22
N THR A 237 -35.20 15.38 5.20
CA THR A 237 -35.56 13.96 5.28
C THR A 237 -34.37 13.08 5.15
N ASP A 238 -34.39 11.95 5.81
CA ASP A 238 -33.46 10.85 5.58
C ASP A 238 -33.60 10.29 4.15
N CYS A 239 -32.53 10.23 3.40
CA CYS A 239 -32.53 9.83 2.00
C CYS A 239 -32.95 8.36 1.78
N TYR A 240 -32.78 7.48 2.77
CA TYR A 240 -33.15 6.08 2.65
C TYR A 240 -34.61 5.83 2.97
N THR A 241 -35.15 6.45 4.01
CA THR A 241 -36.52 6.20 4.48
C THR A 241 -37.56 7.26 4.06
N GLY A 242 -37.05 8.46 3.65
CA GLY A 242 -37.93 9.61 3.38
C GLY A 242 -38.57 10.23 4.64
N LYS A 243 -38.19 9.78 5.85
CA LYS A 243 -38.72 10.33 7.11
C LYS A 243 -38.01 11.61 7.49
N VAL A 244 -38.77 12.59 8.00
CA VAL A 244 -38.23 13.85 8.54
C VAL A 244 -37.48 13.58 9.83
N PHE A 245 -36.34 14.26 10.05
CA PHE A 245 -35.61 14.23 11.31
C PHE A 245 -36.34 15.04 12.37
N ASN A 246 -37.18 14.37 13.14
CA ASN A 246 -37.98 14.95 14.23
C ASN A 246 -38.01 14.00 15.44
N LYS A 247 -38.58 14.46 16.54
CA LYS A 247 -38.66 13.71 17.79
C LYS A 247 -39.22 12.31 17.64
N ASP A 248 -40.32 12.17 16.91
CA ASP A 248 -41.02 10.88 16.74
C ASP A 248 -40.19 9.90 15.92
N SER A 249 -39.50 10.38 14.88
CA SER A 249 -38.61 9.57 14.07
C SER A 249 -37.37 9.15 14.83
N PHE A 250 -36.78 10.00 15.67
CA PHE A 250 -35.67 9.65 16.56
C PHE A 250 -36.06 8.62 17.63
N GLU A 251 -37.25 8.67 18.17
CA GLU A 251 -37.77 7.66 19.10
C GLU A 251 -37.93 6.28 18.42
N GLN A 252 -38.30 6.24 17.14
CA GLN A 252 -38.52 5.01 16.38
C GLN A 252 -37.23 4.41 15.82
N LEU A 253 -36.34 5.24 15.27
CA LEU A 253 -35.20 4.80 14.44
C LEU A 253 -33.82 5.09 15.06
N GLY A 254 -33.80 5.71 16.25
CA GLY A 254 -32.60 6.06 16.96
C GLY A 254 -32.01 7.41 16.58
N GLN A 255 -30.88 7.74 17.16
CA GLN A 255 -30.24 9.05 17.01
C GLN A 255 -29.71 9.30 15.61
N LEU A 256 -29.43 10.58 15.32
CA LEU A 256 -28.73 10.99 14.10
C LEU A 256 -27.33 10.40 14.04
N GLU A 257 -27.05 9.71 12.96
CA GLU A 257 -25.72 9.24 12.56
C GLU A 257 -25.38 9.76 11.15
N ILE A 258 -24.08 9.74 10.83
CA ILE A 258 -23.60 10.05 9.48
C ILE A 258 -23.19 8.74 8.82
N ASP A 259 -23.81 8.48 7.68
CA ASP A 259 -23.52 7.32 6.86
C ASP A 259 -22.77 7.72 5.60
N HIS A 260 -21.98 6.79 5.07
CA HIS A 260 -21.41 6.88 3.73
C HIS A 260 -22.47 6.40 2.72
N PHE A 261 -23.01 7.31 1.92
CA PHE A 261 -24.02 6.98 0.91
C PHE A 261 -23.51 5.85 0.00
N ILE A 262 -22.31 6.00 -0.58
CA ILE A 262 -21.56 4.88 -1.16
C ILE A 262 -20.62 4.36 -0.07
N PRO A 263 -20.70 3.07 0.32
CA PRO A 263 -19.96 2.54 1.44
C PRO A 263 -18.45 2.84 1.40
N TRP A 264 -17.88 3.09 2.58
CA TRP A 264 -16.45 3.30 2.74
C TRP A 264 -15.62 2.18 2.09
N SER A 265 -16.03 0.92 2.25
CA SER A 265 -15.39 -0.25 1.65
C SER A 265 -15.27 -0.16 0.13
N PHE A 266 -16.12 0.63 -0.53
CA PHE A 266 -16.10 0.79 -1.98
C PHE A 266 -15.22 1.95 -2.46
N ILE A 267 -15.33 3.15 -1.89
CA ILE A 267 -14.63 4.34 -2.38
C ILE A 267 -13.57 4.90 -1.44
N ALA A 268 -13.55 4.51 -0.16
CA ALA A 268 -12.61 4.97 0.87
C ALA A 268 -12.48 6.52 0.95
N SER A 269 -13.62 7.22 0.99
CA SER A 269 -13.67 8.69 1.00
C SER A 269 -14.62 9.21 2.07
N ASP A 270 -14.12 10.12 2.92
CA ASP A 270 -14.88 10.88 3.93
C ASP A 270 -15.31 12.26 3.40
N GLU A 271 -15.38 12.45 2.09
CA GLU A 271 -15.81 13.70 1.48
C GLU A 271 -17.29 13.97 1.73
N ILE A 272 -17.63 15.23 1.99
CA ILE A 272 -18.99 15.64 2.39
C ILE A 272 -20.09 15.22 1.41
N TRP A 273 -19.78 15.13 0.12
CA TRP A 273 -20.72 14.70 -0.91
C TRP A 273 -21.15 13.23 -0.77
N ASN A 274 -20.35 12.41 -0.08
CA ASN A 274 -20.65 11.00 0.19
C ASN A 274 -21.18 10.76 1.60
N LEU A 275 -21.27 11.80 2.42
CA LEU A 275 -21.68 11.71 3.82
C LEU A 275 -23.09 12.28 3.96
N THR A 276 -24.03 11.43 4.36
CA THR A 276 -25.45 11.79 4.51
C THR A 276 -25.93 11.56 5.93
N PRO A 277 -26.81 12.43 6.46
CA PRO A 277 -27.44 12.17 7.74
C PRO A 277 -28.47 11.03 7.60
N THR A 278 -28.49 10.15 8.57
CA THR A 278 -29.46 9.07 8.66
C THR A 278 -29.76 8.71 10.12
N PHE A 279 -30.67 7.78 10.34
CA PHE A 279 -30.96 7.25 11.67
C PHE A 279 -30.07 6.06 11.99
N LYS A 280 -29.70 5.91 13.26
CA LYS A 280 -28.84 4.83 13.74
C LYS A 280 -29.27 3.44 13.25
N GLN A 281 -30.58 3.13 13.35
CA GLN A 281 -31.09 1.81 12.94
C GLN A 281 -30.99 1.60 11.42
N VAL A 282 -31.19 2.67 10.64
CA VAL A 282 -31.07 2.64 9.18
C VAL A 282 -29.63 2.40 8.78
N ASN A 283 -28.68 3.12 9.40
CA ASN A 283 -27.25 2.96 9.17
C ASN A 283 -26.77 1.51 9.46
N ILE A 284 -27.20 0.96 10.59
CA ILE A 284 -26.88 -0.42 10.96
C ILE A 284 -27.42 -1.42 9.92
N ASN A 285 -28.66 -1.24 9.48
CA ASN A 285 -29.31 -2.14 8.53
C ASN A 285 -28.68 -2.05 7.13
N LYS A 286 -28.34 -0.83 6.68
CA LYS A 286 -27.68 -0.61 5.39
C LYS A 286 -26.28 -1.22 5.38
N SER A 287 -25.52 -1.07 6.47
CA SER A 287 -24.15 -1.59 6.56
C SER A 287 -23.30 -1.22 5.36
N ASN A 288 -22.76 -2.21 4.63
CA ASN A 288 -21.92 -2.04 3.44
C ASN A 288 -22.69 -2.22 2.12
N ASP A 289 -24.04 -2.21 2.15
CA ASP A 289 -24.82 -2.33 0.94
C ASP A 289 -24.76 -1.03 0.12
N LEU A 290 -24.66 -1.19 -1.20
CA LEU A 290 -24.76 -0.06 -2.11
C LEU A 290 -26.20 0.48 -2.12
N PRO A 291 -26.39 1.81 -2.28
CA PRO A 291 -27.71 2.38 -2.44
C PRO A 291 -28.46 1.77 -3.62
N ASP A 292 -29.76 1.58 -3.48
CA ASP A 292 -30.61 1.15 -4.58
C ASP A 292 -30.80 2.30 -5.57
N MET A 293 -30.33 2.12 -6.80
CA MET A 293 -30.35 3.16 -7.85
C MET A 293 -31.78 3.62 -8.18
N ASP A 294 -32.75 2.75 -8.04
CA ASP A 294 -34.14 3.06 -8.37
C ASP A 294 -34.92 3.69 -7.20
N ILE A 295 -34.49 3.45 -5.98
CA ILE A 295 -35.16 3.89 -4.75
C ILE A 295 -34.48 5.10 -4.14
N ASP A 296 -33.18 5.03 -3.94
CA ASP A 296 -32.42 6.00 -3.12
C ASP A 296 -31.89 7.19 -3.91
N LEU A 297 -31.68 7.06 -5.23
CA LEU A 297 -31.24 8.17 -6.08
C LEU A 297 -32.39 9.03 -6.67
N LYS A 298 -33.63 8.61 -6.51
CA LYS A 298 -34.78 9.35 -7.02
C LYS A 298 -35.49 10.20 -5.95
N LYS A 299 -35.06 10.13 -4.72
CA LYS A 299 -35.53 10.94 -3.59
C LYS A 299 -34.66 12.18 -3.37
#